data_3ad55b538d1f1662d76451f8bce4e396
#
_entry.id   3ad55b538d1f1662d76451f8bce4e396
#
_cell.length_a   1.000
_cell.length_b   1.000
_cell.length_c   1.000
_cell.angle_alpha   90.00
_cell.angle_beta   90.00
_cell.angle_gamma   90.00
#
_symmetry.space_group_name_H-M   'P 1'
#
loop_
_entity.id
_entity.type
_entity.pdbx_description
1 polymer ?
#
loop_
_entity_poly.entity_id
_entity_poly.type
_entity_poly.pdbx_seq_one_letter_code
_entity_poly.pdbx_strand_id
1 'polypeptide(L)'
;MNAFQFALQGDAISQAVAIVLLLMSVTSWVVILIKAWSLRRARKDIARSTAAFWQAPNLDIGLQQASVFDPSKLVTPLLTAGQRINHSGRMEEHTLAQAGDKSQQLTRVLRDALHNINHQLNFGQVLLATIGSTAPFVGLLGTVWGIYHALTNIAGTGQMTIAQVSGPVGEALVMTAAGLLVAIPAVIAYNVFGRIIGQIEAELEGFASDL
;
A
#
# COMPACT_ATOMS: atom_id res chain seq x y z
N MET A 1 -4.70 -26.22 24.90
CA MET A 1 -3.51 -26.35 23.99
C MET A 1 -3.25 -24.99 23.38
N ASN A 2 -2.04 -24.45 23.55
CA ASN A 2 -1.70 -23.12 23.04
C ASN A 2 -1.47 -23.22 21.52
N ALA A 3 -2.03 -22.30 20.74
CA ALA A 3 -1.86 -22.22 19.28
C ALA A 3 -0.37 -22.27 18.82
N PHE A 4 0.54 -21.89 19.73
CA PHE A 4 1.99 -21.94 19.55
C PHE A 4 2.57 -23.37 19.61
N GLN A 5 2.01 -24.23 20.44
CA GLN A 5 2.44 -25.67 20.52
C GLN A 5 1.98 -26.44 19.28
N PHE A 6 0.84 -26.06 18.72
CA PHE A 6 0.33 -26.60 17.47
C PHE A 6 1.25 -26.31 16.27
N ALA A 7 1.75 -25.07 16.16
CA ALA A 7 2.69 -24.68 15.10
C ALA A 7 4.03 -25.45 15.17
N LEU A 8 4.42 -25.97 16.34
CA LEU A 8 5.68 -26.67 16.55
C LEU A 8 5.59 -28.21 16.40
N GLN A 9 4.38 -28.78 16.51
CA GLN A 9 4.16 -30.23 16.45
C GLN A 9 3.60 -30.73 15.11
N GLY A 10 3.22 -29.80 14.21
CA GLY A 10 2.72 -30.10 12.87
C GLY A 10 3.82 -30.60 11.92
N ASP A 11 3.38 -31.23 10.84
CA ASP A 11 4.23 -31.58 9.71
C ASP A 11 4.94 -30.35 9.11
N ALA A 12 6.10 -30.51 8.50
CA ALA A 12 6.92 -29.43 7.96
C ALA A 12 6.14 -28.47 7.04
N ILE A 13 5.17 -28.98 6.28
CA ILE A 13 4.33 -28.17 5.39
C ILE A 13 3.32 -27.31 6.19
N SER A 14 2.68 -27.88 7.21
CA SER A 14 1.77 -27.15 8.08
C SER A 14 2.51 -26.03 8.83
N GLN A 15 3.74 -26.30 9.29
CA GLN A 15 4.59 -25.30 9.91
C GLN A 15 4.97 -24.18 8.92
N ALA A 16 5.34 -24.52 7.68
CA ALA A 16 5.66 -23.55 6.65
C ALA A 16 4.47 -22.64 6.34
N VAL A 17 3.25 -23.19 6.20
CA VAL A 17 2.02 -22.42 6.00
C VAL A 17 1.77 -21.47 7.16
N ALA A 18 1.90 -21.92 8.40
CA ALA A 18 1.71 -21.09 9.58
C ALA A 18 2.73 -19.94 9.63
N ILE A 19 4.00 -20.20 9.32
CA ILE A 19 5.05 -19.17 9.27
C ILE A 19 4.75 -18.16 8.17
N VAL A 20 4.35 -18.60 6.97
CA VAL A 20 3.99 -17.70 5.86
C VAL A 20 2.81 -16.80 6.26
N LEU A 21 1.75 -17.35 6.85
CA LEU A 21 0.61 -16.56 7.33
C LEU A 21 1.02 -15.55 8.42
N LEU A 22 1.91 -15.95 9.33
CA LEU A 22 2.42 -15.04 10.36
C LEU A 22 3.22 -13.88 9.72
N LEU A 23 4.11 -14.18 8.78
CA LEU A 23 4.89 -13.15 8.05
C LEU A 23 3.97 -12.21 7.26
N MET A 24 2.97 -12.75 6.57
CA MET A 24 1.96 -11.95 5.86
C MET A 24 1.19 -11.05 6.84
N SER A 25 0.80 -11.57 8.00
CA SER A 25 0.10 -10.80 9.03
C SER A 25 0.95 -9.64 9.55
N VAL A 26 2.18 -9.92 9.99
CA VAL A 26 3.10 -8.88 10.52
C VAL A 26 3.38 -7.83 9.46
N THR A 27 3.69 -8.25 8.23
CA THR A 27 3.98 -7.34 7.11
C THR A 27 2.77 -6.47 6.79
N SER A 28 1.57 -7.05 6.75
CA SER A 28 0.32 -6.31 6.52
C SER A 28 0.11 -5.23 7.58
N TRP A 29 0.22 -5.55 8.87
CA TRP A 29 0.04 -4.59 9.95
C TRP A 29 1.09 -3.48 9.93
N VAL A 30 2.36 -3.81 9.66
CA VAL A 30 3.43 -2.80 9.52
C VAL A 30 3.09 -1.81 8.39
N VAL A 31 2.69 -2.32 7.22
CA VAL A 31 2.31 -1.47 6.10
C VAL A 31 1.07 -0.64 6.42
N ILE A 32 0.05 -1.22 7.05
CA ILE A 32 -1.17 -0.51 7.46
C ILE A 32 -0.84 0.68 8.37
N LEU A 33 -0.02 0.46 9.41
CA LEU A 33 0.33 1.50 10.38
C LEU A 33 1.14 2.63 9.75
N ILE A 34 2.19 2.28 8.98
CA ILE A 34 3.05 3.26 8.29
C ILE A 34 2.21 4.08 7.31
N LYS A 35 1.36 3.41 6.51
CA LYS A 35 0.53 4.04 5.50
C LYS A 35 -0.55 4.95 6.10
N ALA A 36 -1.22 4.49 7.16
CA ALA A 36 -2.22 5.28 7.88
C ALA A 36 -1.61 6.58 8.42
N TRP A 37 -0.42 6.50 9.01
CA TRP A 37 0.29 7.68 9.53
C TRP A 37 0.75 8.60 8.39
N SER A 38 1.35 8.04 7.34
CA SER A 38 1.84 8.79 6.17
C SER A 38 0.71 9.55 5.46
N LEU A 39 -0.42 8.89 5.16
CA LEU A 39 -1.55 9.52 4.47
C LEU A 39 -2.24 10.60 5.31
N ARG A 40 -2.36 10.39 6.63
CA ARG A 40 -2.88 11.43 7.53
C ARG A 40 -2.00 12.67 7.55
N ARG A 41 -0.68 12.46 7.52
CA ARG A 41 0.29 13.56 7.47
C ARG A 41 0.24 14.27 6.12
N ALA A 42 0.25 13.52 5.01
CA ALA A 42 0.19 14.04 3.67
C ALA A 42 -1.01 14.99 3.45
N ARG A 43 -2.21 14.61 3.88
CA ARG A 43 -3.40 15.48 3.81
C ARG A 43 -3.24 16.80 4.54
N LYS A 44 -2.65 16.78 5.74
CA LYS A 44 -2.42 18.01 6.53
C LYS A 44 -1.36 18.89 5.87
N ASP A 45 -0.31 18.27 5.35
CA ASP A 45 0.79 18.99 4.70
C ASP A 45 0.30 19.67 3.41
N ILE A 46 -0.46 18.97 2.57
CA ILE A 46 -1.05 19.52 1.34
C ILE A 46 -1.94 20.72 1.67
N ALA A 47 -2.90 20.55 2.57
CA ALA A 47 -3.82 21.64 2.91
C ALA A 47 -3.11 22.90 3.45
N ARG A 48 -2.00 22.72 4.20
CA ARG A 48 -1.21 23.83 4.73
C ARG A 48 -0.33 24.47 3.67
N SER A 49 0.32 23.68 2.84
CA SER A 49 1.21 24.13 1.79
C SER A 49 0.47 24.90 0.71
N THR A 50 -0.68 24.39 0.26
CA THR A 50 -1.53 25.08 -0.73
C THR A 50 -2.10 26.38 -0.18
N ALA A 51 -2.56 26.39 1.07
CA ALA A 51 -3.04 27.62 1.70
C ALA A 51 -1.93 28.66 1.85
N ALA A 52 -0.72 28.27 2.26
CA ALA A 52 0.42 29.16 2.39
C ALA A 52 0.86 29.72 1.03
N PHE A 53 0.80 28.91 -0.02
CA PHE A 53 1.12 29.34 -1.38
C PHE A 53 0.17 30.47 -1.87
N TRP A 54 -1.14 30.26 -1.74
CA TRP A 54 -2.14 31.25 -2.24
C TRP A 54 -2.20 32.54 -1.41
N GLN A 55 -1.68 32.53 -0.18
CA GLN A 55 -1.60 33.74 0.65
C GLN A 55 -0.32 34.55 0.39
N ALA A 56 0.62 34.07 -0.39
CA ALA A 56 1.87 34.75 -0.65
C ALA A 56 1.70 35.89 -1.68
N PRO A 57 2.46 37.00 -1.55
CA PRO A 57 2.37 38.16 -2.45
C PRO A 57 3.02 37.93 -3.81
N ASN A 58 3.88 36.91 -3.96
CA ASN A 58 4.53 36.55 -5.22
C ASN A 58 4.91 35.06 -5.24
N LEU A 59 5.24 34.54 -6.45
CA LEU A 59 5.54 33.13 -6.69
C LEU A 59 6.73 32.60 -5.86
N ASP A 60 7.81 33.39 -5.76
CA ASP A 60 9.04 32.95 -5.07
C ASP A 60 8.81 32.83 -3.56
N ILE A 61 8.11 33.79 -2.96
CA ILE A 61 7.72 33.74 -1.53
C ILE A 61 6.73 32.59 -1.31
N GLY A 62 5.77 32.39 -2.22
CA GLY A 62 4.80 31.31 -2.17
C GLY A 62 5.47 29.94 -2.17
N LEU A 63 6.44 29.74 -3.05
CA LEU A 63 7.22 28.50 -3.11
C LEU A 63 8.03 28.26 -1.83
N GLN A 64 8.67 29.30 -1.29
CA GLN A 64 9.41 29.21 -0.05
C GLN A 64 8.50 28.88 1.14
N GLN A 65 7.35 29.56 1.26
CA GLN A 65 6.39 29.28 2.33
C GLN A 65 5.77 27.90 2.22
N ALA A 66 5.35 27.47 1.02
CA ALA A 66 4.80 26.15 0.80
C ALA A 66 5.80 25.04 1.15
N SER A 67 7.07 25.21 0.81
CA SER A 67 8.11 24.21 1.08
C SER A 67 8.34 23.95 2.58
N VAL A 68 8.12 24.95 3.43
CA VAL A 68 8.21 24.81 4.89
C VAL A 68 7.13 23.89 5.45
N PHE A 69 5.95 23.91 4.85
CA PHE A 69 4.80 23.10 5.28
C PHE A 69 4.65 21.79 4.51
N ASP A 70 5.57 21.47 3.58
CA ASP A 70 5.54 20.27 2.75
C ASP A 70 6.71 19.30 3.04
N PRO A 71 6.85 18.76 4.27
CA PRO A 71 7.88 17.77 4.57
C PRO A 71 7.68 16.45 3.80
N SER A 72 6.46 16.19 3.33
CA SER A 72 6.12 15.02 2.51
C SER A 72 6.52 15.18 1.04
N LYS A 73 6.93 16.40 0.62
CA LYS A 73 7.35 16.75 -0.77
C LYS A 73 6.29 16.37 -1.82
N LEU A 74 5.02 16.69 -1.54
CA LEU A 74 3.90 16.42 -2.45
C LEU A 74 3.50 17.67 -3.24
N VAL A 75 3.61 18.86 -2.67
CA VAL A 75 3.26 20.15 -3.30
C VAL A 75 4.48 20.81 -3.93
N THR A 76 5.62 20.79 -3.24
CA THR A 76 6.87 21.43 -3.68
C THR A 76 7.32 20.99 -5.09
N PRO A 77 7.24 19.72 -5.51
CA PRO A 77 7.61 19.32 -6.87
C PRO A 77 6.74 19.97 -7.95
N LEU A 78 5.45 20.18 -7.70
CA LEU A 78 4.54 20.86 -8.64
C LEU A 78 4.91 22.33 -8.79
N LEU A 79 5.15 23.02 -7.70
CA LEU A 79 5.55 24.41 -7.69
C LEU A 79 6.91 24.65 -8.37
N THR A 80 7.90 23.80 -8.09
CA THR A 80 9.22 23.88 -8.74
C THR A 80 9.15 23.56 -10.23
N ALA A 81 8.24 22.68 -10.63
CA ALA A 81 7.98 22.37 -12.03
C ALA A 81 7.44 23.61 -12.77
N GLY A 82 6.47 24.31 -12.21
CA GLY A 82 5.93 25.56 -12.74
C GLY A 82 6.97 26.68 -12.81
N GLN A 83 7.78 26.85 -11.76
CA GLN A 83 8.84 27.86 -11.72
C GLN A 83 9.91 27.64 -12.80
N ARG A 84 10.34 26.40 -13.05
CA ARG A 84 11.32 26.08 -14.09
C ARG A 84 10.91 26.60 -15.47
N ILE A 85 9.65 26.44 -15.83
CA ILE A 85 9.14 26.88 -17.13
C ILE A 85 9.08 28.41 -17.22
N ASN A 86 8.72 29.07 -16.12
CA ASN A 86 8.72 30.53 -16.07
C ASN A 86 10.14 31.11 -16.24
N HIS A 87 11.16 30.46 -15.72
CA HIS A 87 12.57 30.87 -15.87
C HIS A 87 13.19 30.47 -17.23
N SER A 88 12.81 29.31 -17.81
CA SER A 88 13.32 28.86 -19.11
C SER A 88 12.96 29.77 -20.28
N GLY A 89 11.93 30.59 -20.12
CA GLY A 89 11.59 31.63 -21.12
C GLY A 89 12.61 32.76 -21.26
N ARG A 90 13.68 32.76 -20.46
CA ARG A 90 14.77 33.75 -20.51
C ARG A 90 16.09 33.26 -21.11
N MET A 91 16.24 31.96 -21.37
CA MET A 91 17.43 31.37 -21.95
C MET A 91 17.08 30.66 -23.27
N GLU A 92 17.69 31.09 -24.37
CA GLU A 92 17.54 30.54 -25.74
C GLU A 92 18.31 29.22 -25.90
N GLU A 93 18.00 28.19 -25.17
CA GLU A 93 18.48 26.84 -25.48
C GLU A 93 17.33 25.98 -26.00
N HIS A 94 17.30 25.74 -27.30
CA HIS A 94 16.29 24.93 -27.98
C HIS A 94 16.59 23.44 -27.80
N THR A 95 16.10 22.86 -26.70
CA THR A 95 16.08 21.40 -26.55
C THR A 95 14.71 20.85 -26.97
N LEU A 96 14.67 19.56 -27.36
CA LEU A 96 13.41 18.87 -27.69
C LEU A 96 12.37 18.92 -26.54
N ALA A 97 12.83 19.06 -25.30
CA ALA A 97 11.98 19.23 -24.13
C ALA A 97 11.24 20.59 -24.13
N GLN A 98 11.79 21.59 -24.83
CA GLN A 98 11.23 22.95 -24.97
C GLN A 98 10.41 23.12 -26.26
N ALA A 99 10.25 22.07 -27.07
CA ALA A 99 9.43 22.11 -28.27
C ALA A 99 7.93 22.17 -27.88
N GLY A 100 7.23 23.18 -28.38
CA GLY A 100 5.80 23.42 -28.14
C GLY A 100 5.50 24.72 -27.40
N ASP A 101 4.23 25.05 -27.29
CA ASP A 101 3.76 26.21 -26.53
C ASP A 101 4.06 26.04 -25.03
N LYS A 102 4.33 27.14 -24.32
CA LYS A 102 4.62 27.15 -22.87
C LYS A 102 3.58 26.40 -22.06
N SER A 103 2.31 26.52 -22.43
CA SER A 103 1.20 25.80 -21.80
C SER A 103 1.34 24.28 -21.94
N GLN A 104 1.78 23.79 -23.11
CA GLN A 104 2.00 22.36 -23.35
C GLN A 104 3.20 21.83 -22.56
N GLN A 105 4.26 22.64 -22.47
CA GLN A 105 5.44 22.28 -21.67
C GLN A 105 5.09 22.22 -20.19
N LEU A 106 4.34 23.19 -19.66
CA LEU A 106 3.86 23.21 -18.28
C LEU A 106 3.02 21.98 -17.97
N THR A 107 2.04 21.68 -18.82
CA THR A 107 1.17 20.50 -18.67
C THR A 107 1.98 19.21 -18.63
N ARG A 108 3.01 19.07 -19.47
CA ARG A 108 3.88 17.87 -19.48
C ARG A 108 4.64 17.72 -18.17
N VAL A 109 5.29 18.78 -17.70
CA VAL A 109 6.14 18.74 -16.49
C VAL A 109 5.29 18.57 -15.24
N LEU A 110 4.11 19.18 -15.15
CA LEU A 110 3.17 18.98 -14.06
C LEU A 110 2.62 17.55 -14.04
N ARG A 111 2.31 16.98 -15.21
CA ARG A 111 1.87 15.58 -15.32
C ARG A 111 2.95 14.61 -14.85
N ASP A 112 4.21 14.85 -15.22
CA ASP A 112 5.32 14.01 -14.78
C ASP A 112 5.53 14.11 -13.27
N ALA A 113 5.40 15.31 -12.70
CA ALA A 113 5.47 15.51 -11.25
C ALA A 113 4.31 14.80 -10.52
N LEU A 114 3.07 14.91 -11.03
CA LEU A 114 1.90 14.20 -10.48
C LEU A 114 2.08 12.68 -10.57
N HIS A 115 2.62 12.16 -11.67
CA HIS A 115 2.88 10.73 -11.82
C HIS A 115 3.87 10.20 -10.77
N ASN A 116 4.94 10.94 -10.50
CA ASN A 116 5.91 10.58 -9.47
C ASN A 116 5.29 10.61 -8.06
N ILE A 117 4.46 11.62 -7.76
CA ILE A 117 3.73 11.72 -6.51
C ILE A 117 2.76 10.54 -6.36
N ASN A 118 2.03 10.20 -7.42
CA ASN A 118 1.11 9.05 -7.44
C ASN A 118 1.85 7.75 -7.13
N HIS A 119 3.00 7.50 -7.77
CA HIS A 119 3.83 6.34 -7.49
C HIS A 119 4.25 6.27 -6.00
N GLN A 120 4.64 7.40 -5.41
CA GLN A 120 4.98 7.49 -3.99
C GLN A 120 3.77 7.22 -3.08
N LEU A 121 2.61 7.77 -3.42
CA LEU A 121 1.37 7.56 -2.68
C LEU A 121 0.87 6.12 -2.77
N ASN A 122 1.09 5.43 -3.87
CA ASN A 122 0.67 4.04 -4.08
C ASN A 122 1.64 3.00 -3.50
N PHE A 123 2.80 3.41 -2.98
CA PHE A 123 3.73 2.48 -2.32
C PHE A 123 3.03 1.67 -1.23
N GLY A 124 3.23 0.35 -1.23
CA GLY A 124 2.61 -0.59 -0.27
C GLY A 124 1.18 -1.02 -0.61
N GLN A 125 0.47 -0.37 -1.55
CA GLN A 125 -0.88 -0.78 -1.98
C GLN A 125 -0.86 -2.16 -2.65
N VAL A 126 0.11 -2.40 -3.53
CA VAL A 126 0.27 -3.69 -4.21
C VAL A 126 0.50 -4.81 -3.19
N LEU A 127 1.28 -4.55 -2.15
CA LEU A 127 1.55 -5.54 -1.10
C LEU A 127 0.28 -5.90 -0.30
N LEU A 128 -0.51 -4.89 0.10
CA LEU A 128 -1.79 -5.12 0.79
C LEU A 128 -2.78 -5.88 -0.09
N ALA A 129 -2.88 -5.53 -1.38
CA ALA A 129 -3.71 -6.24 -2.34
C ALA A 129 -3.27 -7.69 -2.49
N THR A 130 -1.97 -7.94 -2.61
CA THR A 130 -1.41 -9.29 -2.74
C THR A 130 -1.69 -10.12 -1.49
N ILE A 131 -1.43 -9.60 -0.29
CA ILE A 131 -1.72 -10.30 0.97
C ILE A 131 -3.22 -10.59 1.07
N GLY A 132 -4.06 -9.59 0.83
CA GLY A 132 -5.51 -9.73 0.92
C GLY A 132 -6.09 -10.78 -0.02
N SER A 133 -5.54 -10.90 -1.23
CA SER A 133 -6.00 -11.87 -2.23
C SER A 133 -5.40 -13.26 -2.03
N THR A 134 -4.18 -13.40 -1.53
CA THR A 134 -3.46 -14.68 -1.47
C THR A 134 -3.55 -15.38 -0.11
N ALA A 135 -3.66 -14.63 1.01
CA ALA A 135 -3.70 -15.22 2.34
C ALA A 135 -4.82 -16.27 2.55
N PRO A 136 -6.05 -16.11 2.00
CA PRO A 136 -7.08 -17.14 2.11
C PRO A 136 -6.67 -18.44 1.43
N PHE A 137 -5.99 -18.35 0.28
CA PHE A 137 -5.52 -19.54 -0.46
C PHE A 137 -4.36 -20.24 0.26
N VAL A 138 -3.49 -19.48 0.92
CA VAL A 138 -2.44 -20.05 1.77
C VAL A 138 -3.07 -20.78 2.97
N GLY A 139 -4.09 -20.22 3.60
CA GLY A 139 -4.87 -20.88 4.65
C GLY A 139 -5.56 -22.15 4.15
N LEU A 140 -6.19 -22.10 2.97
CA LEU A 140 -6.82 -23.25 2.33
C LEU A 140 -5.81 -24.36 2.04
N LEU A 141 -4.63 -24.02 1.53
CA LEU A 141 -3.55 -24.97 1.32
C LEU A 141 -3.21 -25.73 2.63
N GLY A 142 -3.12 -25.00 3.75
CA GLY A 142 -2.90 -25.60 5.06
C GLY A 142 -4.00 -26.57 5.48
N THR A 143 -5.26 -26.23 5.18
CA THR A 143 -6.41 -27.11 5.46
C THR A 143 -6.36 -28.39 4.65
N VAL A 144 -6.18 -28.27 3.32
CA VAL A 144 -6.13 -29.41 2.41
C VAL A 144 -4.99 -30.37 2.80
N TRP A 145 -3.82 -29.81 3.08
CA TRP A 145 -2.66 -30.58 3.49
C TRP A 145 -2.88 -31.28 4.85
N GLY A 146 -3.40 -30.58 5.84
CA GLY A 146 -3.67 -31.14 7.17
C GLY A 146 -4.67 -32.28 7.13
N ILE A 147 -5.75 -32.15 6.34
CA ILE A 147 -6.74 -33.23 6.17
C ILE A 147 -6.12 -34.41 5.44
N TYR A 148 -5.37 -34.16 4.37
CA TYR A 148 -4.67 -35.22 3.63
C TYR A 148 -3.75 -36.04 4.55
N HIS A 149 -2.93 -35.35 5.34
CA HIS A 149 -1.99 -36.00 6.28
C HIS A 149 -2.73 -36.78 7.37
N ALA A 150 -3.83 -36.23 7.93
CA ALA A 150 -4.66 -36.92 8.91
C ALA A 150 -5.23 -38.22 8.35
N LEU A 151 -5.78 -38.21 7.13
CA LEU A 151 -6.37 -39.40 6.50
C LEU A 151 -5.33 -40.46 6.15
N THR A 152 -4.14 -40.07 5.69
CA THR A 152 -3.06 -41.03 5.38
C THR A 152 -2.54 -41.72 6.62
N ASN A 153 -2.42 -41.02 7.75
CA ASN A 153 -2.01 -41.59 9.03
C ASN A 153 -3.02 -42.62 9.56
N ILE A 154 -4.32 -42.35 9.43
CA ILE A 154 -5.38 -43.26 9.87
C ILE A 154 -5.45 -44.49 8.99
N ALA A 155 -5.29 -44.34 7.67
CA ALA A 155 -5.27 -45.45 6.75
C ALA A 155 -4.15 -46.49 7.08
N GLY A 156 -3.02 -45.99 7.63
CA GLY A 156 -1.90 -46.85 8.07
C GLY A 156 -2.17 -47.65 9.37
N THR A 157 -3.10 -47.19 10.21
CA THR A 157 -3.39 -47.83 11.51
C THR A 157 -4.53 -48.86 11.48
N GLY A 158 -5.29 -48.93 10.38
CA GLY A 158 -6.38 -49.91 10.17
C GLY A 158 -7.62 -49.72 11.07
N GLN A 159 -7.64 -48.75 11.97
CA GLN A 159 -8.78 -48.45 12.83
C GLN A 159 -9.31 -47.05 12.55
N MET A 160 -10.53 -46.93 12.02
CA MET A 160 -11.21 -45.67 11.82
C MET A 160 -12.18 -45.38 12.99
N THR A 161 -11.77 -44.49 13.89
CA THR A 161 -12.71 -43.92 14.89
C THR A 161 -12.93 -42.45 14.60
N ILE A 162 -14.15 -41.97 14.84
CA ILE A 162 -14.52 -40.54 14.66
C ILE A 162 -13.60 -39.64 15.49
N ALA A 163 -13.20 -40.09 16.68
CA ALA A 163 -12.34 -39.34 17.60
C ALA A 163 -10.92 -39.09 17.00
N GLN A 164 -10.41 -40.05 16.20
CA GLN A 164 -9.09 -39.91 15.57
C GLN A 164 -9.10 -38.96 14.38
N VAL A 165 -10.25 -38.73 13.74
CA VAL A 165 -10.40 -37.84 12.59
C VAL A 165 -10.75 -36.42 13.01
N SER A 166 -11.60 -36.25 14.03
CA SER A 166 -12.15 -34.96 14.42
C SER A 166 -11.11 -33.96 14.91
N GLY A 167 -10.10 -34.40 15.64
CA GLY A 167 -9.02 -33.54 16.14
C GLY A 167 -8.22 -32.92 15.00
N PRO A 168 -7.49 -33.72 14.18
CA PRO A 168 -6.69 -33.21 13.09
C PRO A 168 -7.47 -32.43 12.03
N VAL A 169 -8.72 -32.81 11.73
CA VAL A 169 -9.59 -32.04 10.81
C VAL A 169 -9.96 -30.70 11.41
N GLY A 170 -10.32 -30.67 12.69
CA GLY A 170 -10.60 -29.41 13.39
C GLY A 170 -9.40 -28.48 13.38
N GLU A 171 -8.21 -29.02 13.63
CA GLU A 171 -6.96 -28.26 13.57
C GLU A 171 -6.66 -27.73 12.16
N ALA A 172 -6.85 -28.52 11.12
CA ALA A 172 -6.70 -28.06 9.75
C ALA A 172 -7.61 -26.87 9.43
N LEU A 173 -8.88 -26.88 9.86
CA LEU A 173 -9.82 -25.79 9.63
C LEU A 173 -9.36 -24.45 10.23
N VAL A 174 -8.58 -24.48 11.31
CA VAL A 174 -8.01 -23.26 11.92
C VAL A 174 -7.06 -22.54 10.95
N MET A 175 -6.38 -23.24 10.06
CA MET A 175 -5.49 -22.62 9.05
C MET A 175 -6.27 -21.75 8.08
N THR A 176 -7.46 -22.18 7.63
CA THR A 176 -8.31 -21.33 6.76
C THR A 176 -8.82 -20.10 7.53
N ALA A 177 -9.23 -20.26 8.78
CA ALA A 177 -9.64 -19.15 9.62
C ALA A 177 -8.48 -18.14 9.81
N ALA A 178 -7.26 -18.62 10.03
CA ALA A 178 -6.07 -17.78 10.12
C ALA A 178 -5.80 -17.02 8.82
N GLY A 179 -5.91 -17.68 7.66
CA GLY A 179 -5.79 -17.02 6.35
C GLY A 179 -6.78 -15.88 6.16
N LEU A 180 -8.04 -16.09 6.56
CA LEU A 180 -9.09 -15.06 6.52
C LEU A 180 -8.80 -13.91 7.50
N LEU A 181 -8.34 -14.20 8.71
CA LEU A 181 -7.95 -13.19 9.69
C LEU A 181 -6.83 -12.27 9.20
N VAL A 182 -5.90 -12.79 8.41
CA VAL A 182 -4.83 -12.01 7.76
C VAL A 182 -5.37 -11.20 6.59
N ALA A 183 -6.22 -11.79 5.76
CA ALA A 183 -6.72 -11.17 4.53
C ALA A 183 -7.67 -10.00 4.80
N ILE A 184 -8.60 -10.14 5.74
CA ILE A 184 -9.66 -9.15 5.96
C ILE A 184 -9.11 -7.76 6.28
N PRO A 185 -8.20 -7.57 7.26
CA PRO A 185 -7.61 -6.26 7.53
C PRO A 185 -6.85 -5.68 6.34
N ALA A 186 -6.13 -6.53 5.59
CA ALA A 186 -5.35 -6.11 4.42
C ALA A 186 -6.26 -5.55 3.31
N VAL A 187 -7.37 -6.24 3.00
CA VAL A 187 -8.34 -5.80 1.98
C VAL A 187 -9.05 -4.51 2.41
N ILE A 188 -9.47 -4.42 3.68
CA ILE A 188 -10.10 -3.21 4.19
C ILE A 188 -9.14 -2.03 4.08
N ALA A 189 -7.89 -2.20 4.53
CA ALA A 189 -6.89 -1.15 4.47
C ALA A 189 -6.58 -0.73 3.03
N TYR A 190 -6.42 -1.70 2.11
CA TYR A 190 -6.24 -1.44 0.68
C TYR A 190 -7.35 -0.55 0.12
N ASN A 191 -8.61 -0.89 0.36
CA ASN A 191 -9.76 -0.13 -0.15
C ASN A 191 -9.85 1.27 0.48
N VAL A 192 -9.64 1.38 1.79
CA VAL A 192 -9.69 2.68 2.50
C VAL A 192 -8.55 3.59 2.01
N PHE A 193 -7.33 3.08 1.93
CA PHE A 193 -6.18 3.87 1.49
C PHE A 193 -6.29 4.25 0.00
N GLY A 194 -6.78 3.36 -0.86
CA GLY A 194 -7.03 3.67 -2.26
C GLY A 194 -7.98 4.86 -2.43
N ARG A 195 -9.05 4.91 -1.64
CA ARG A 195 -9.97 6.06 -1.64
C ARG A 195 -9.30 7.36 -1.16
N ILE A 196 -8.48 7.27 -0.10
CA ILE A 196 -7.78 8.44 0.44
C ILE A 196 -6.75 8.95 -0.58
N ILE A 197 -6.01 8.05 -1.24
CA ILE A 197 -5.04 8.40 -2.28
C ILE A 197 -5.74 9.10 -3.44
N GLY A 198 -6.84 8.55 -3.96
CA GLY A 198 -7.60 9.19 -5.04
C GLY A 198 -8.12 10.59 -4.69
N GLN A 199 -8.48 10.84 -3.41
CA GLN A 199 -8.84 12.19 -2.97
C GLN A 199 -7.64 13.15 -2.96
N ILE A 200 -6.46 12.68 -2.51
CA ILE A 200 -5.21 13.46 -2.54
C ILE A 200 -4.80 13.78 -3.97
N GLU A 201 -4.90 12.80 -4.87
CA GLU A 201 -4.60 12.97 -6.30
C GLU A 201 -5.49 14.05 -6.93
N ALA A 202 -6.80 13.98 -6.72
CA ALA A 202 -7.74 14.97 -7.23
C ALA A 202 -7.46 16.38 -6.69
N GLU A 203 -7.06 16.50 -5.41
CA GLU A 203 -6.71 17.79 -4.80
C GLU A 203 -5.42 18.36 -5.42
N LEU A 204 -4.40 17.52 -5.66
CA LEU A 204 -3.15 17.94 -6.30
C LEU A 204 -3.33 18.25 -7.79
N GLU A 205 -4.18 17.51 -8.51
CA GLU A 205 -4.53 17.81 -9.90
C GLU A 205 -5.26 19.15 -10.01
N GLY A 206 -6.22 19.41 -9.12
CA GLY A 206 -6.90 20.69 -9.03
C GLY A 206 -5.89 21.82 -8.80
N PHE A 207 -5.00 21.67 -7.81
CA PHE A 207 -3.95 22.64 -7.54
C PHE A 207 -3.02 22.87 -8.75
N ALA A 208 -2.61 21.79 -9.44
CA ALA A 208 -1.76 21.87 -10.62
C ALA A 208 -2.46 22.55 -11.81
N SER A 209 -3.79 22.46 -11.92
CA SER A 209 -4.56 23.13 -12.99
C SER A 209 -4.73 24.62 -12.74
N ASP A 210 -4.60 25.08 -11.50
CA ASP A 210 -4.72 26.47 -11.09
C ASP A 210 -3.36 27.23 -11.13
N LEU A 211 -2.24 26.50 -11.37
CA LEU A 211 -0.89 27.04 -11.49
C LEU A 211 -0.59 27.55 -12.91
#